data_a935a9306c8d98af3016c42b0191192f
#
_entry.id   a935a9306c8d98af3016c42b0191192f
#
_cell.length_a   1.000
_cell.length_b   1.000
_cell.length_c   1.000
_cell.angle_alpha   90.00
_cell.angle_beta   90.00
_cell.angle_gamma   90.00
#
_symmetry.space_group_name_H-M   'P 1'
#
loop_
_entity.id
_entity.type
_entity.pdbx_description
1 polymer ?
#
loop_
_entity_poly.entity_id
_entity_poly.type
_entity_poly.pdbx_seq_one_letter_code
_entity_poly.pdbx_strand_id
1 'polypeptide(L)'
;RTRLAERGFPGFPTILQSSIDEYTELVDLLEAEGVTVISTEIPYSPAHQAGLERIGRDYDAKRQKAAARLAREGGTQHFPVASYGDWWGDGSSRDEIHLAPQGAADFTEQLVDDTPGLADAIEAGLR
;
A
#
# COMPACT_ATOMS: atom_id res chain seq x y z
N ARG A 1 11.04 14.65 11.97
CA ARG A 1 11.59 15.44 10.83
C ARG A 1 11.46 14.62 9.57
N THR A 2 10.75 15.14 8.59
CA THR A 2 10.35 14.57 7.31
C THR A 2 11.50 14.41 6.29
N ARG A 3 12.73 14.14 6.72
CA ARG A 3 13.91 14.07 5.84
C ARG A 3 13.84 12.97 4.79
N LEU A 4 13.12 11.89 5.05
CA LEU A 4 12.96 10.80 4.07
C LEU A 4 12.01 11.20 2.93
N ALA A 5 10.88 11.84 3.25
CA ALA A 5 9.96 12.34 2.24
C ALA A 5 10.62 13.41 1.35
N GLU A 6 11.47 14.27 1.93
CA GLU A 6 12.19 15.30 1.18
C GLU A 6 13.35 14.75 0.34
N ARG A 7 13.94 13.62 0.72
CA ARG A 7 15.10 13.02 0.04
C ARG A 7 14.77 11.85 -0.88
N GLY A 8 13.62 11.23 -0.66
CA GLY A 8 13.39 9.89 -1.19
C GLY A 8 12.90 9.82 -2.62
N PHE A 9 12.25 10.85 -3.13
CA PHE A 9 11.58 10.73 -4.41
C PHE A 9 11.69 12.01 -5.25
N PRO A 10 12.84 12.21 -5.93
CA PRO A 10 13.01 13.36 -6.80
C PRO A 10 12.16 13.31 -8.07
N GLY A 11 11.37 12.26 -8.27
CA GLY A 11 10.49 12.08 -9.40
C GLY A 11 9.10 11.60 -8.98
N PHE A 12 8.15 11.70 -9.89
CA PHE A 12 6.82 11.18 -9.67
C PHE A 12 6.83 9.66 -9.54
N PRO A 13 5.87 9.07 -8.82
CA PRO A 13 5.64 7.65 -8.85
C PRO A 13 5.20 7.25 -10.26
N THR A 14 6.15 7.01 -11.12
CA THR A 14 5.95 6.35 -12.41
C THR A 14 6.33 4.90 -12.24
N ILE A 15 5.44 4.02 -12.68
CA ILE A 15 5.76 2.60 -12.74
C ILE A 15 6.36 2.33 -14.11
N LEU A 16 7.55 1.76 -14.12
CA LEU A 16 8.19 1.30 -15.36
C LEU A 16 7.46 0.08 -15.91
N GLN A 17 7.36 -0.02 -17.23
CA GLN A 17 6.75 -1.18 -17.88
C GLN A 17 7.41 -2.48 -17.47
N SER A 18 8.73 -2.51 -17.33
CA SER A 18 9.46 -3.67 -16.82
C SER A 18 9.01 -4.13 -15.43
N SER A 19 8.70 -3.20 -14.52
CA SER A 19 8.20 -3.53 -13.20
C SER A 19 6.77 -4.11 -13.26
N ILE A 20 5.95 -3.63 -14.18
CA ILE A 20 4.61 -4.18 -14.42
C ILE A 20 4.73 -5.61 -14.96
N ASP A 21 5.63 -5.84 -15.90
CA ASP A 21 5.85 -7.16 -16.52
C ASP A 21 6.34 -8.17 -15.47
N GLU A 22 7.31 -7.80 -14.63
CA GLU A 22 7.80 -8.62 -13.52
C GLU A 22 6.73 -8.92 -12.48
N TYR A 23 5.90 -7.93 -12.14
CA TYR A 23 4.78 -8.12 -11.22
C TYR A 23 3.74 -9.08 -11.80
N THR A 24 3.39 -8.91 -13.07
CA THR A 24 2.43 -9.77 -13.77
C THR A 24 2.93 -11.21 -13.81
N GLU A 25 4.20 -11.42 -14.15
CA GLU A 25 4.82 -12.75 -14.15
C GLU A 25 4.78 -13.40 -12.76
N LEU A 26 5.06 -12.66 -11.70
CA LEU A 26 4.98 -13.14 -10.32
C LEU A 26 3.55 -13.54 -9.95
N VAL A 27 2.56 -12.71 -10.29
CA VAL A 27 1.14 -13.01 -10.03
C VAL A 27 0.73 -14.29 -10.77
N ASP A 28 1.06 -14.41 -12.04
CA ASP A 28 0.75 -15.59 -12.85
C ASP A 28 1.36 -16.88 -12.26
N LEU A 29 2.61 -16.81 -11.80
CA LEU A 29 3.28 -17.94 -11.14
C LEU A 29 2.57 -18.36 -9.85
N LEU A 30 2.18 -17.39 -9.02
CA LEU A 30 1.50 -17.66 -7.75
C LEU A 30 0.08 -18.22 -7.99
N GLU A 31 -0.64 -17.66 -8.93
CA GLU A 31 -1.99 -18.13 -9.27
C GLU A 31 -1.97 -19.55 -9.89
N ALA A 32 -0.94 -19.87 -10.68
CA ALA A 32 -0.74 -21.22 -11.21
C ALA A 32 -0.52 -22.27 -10.10
N GLU A 33 0.02 -21.86 -8.96
CA GLU A 33 0.17 -22.68 -7.75
C GLU A 33 -1.06 -22.65 -6.83
N GLY A 34 -2.16 -22.02 -7.25
CA GLY A 34 -3.40 -21.92 -6.49
C GLY A 34 -3.39 -20.83 -5.40
N VAL A 35 -2.45 -19.90 -5.45
CA VAL A 35 -2.37 -18.77 -4.52
C VAL A 35 -3.21 -17.61 -5.05
N THR A 36 -4.15 -17.11 -4.26
CA THR A 36 -4.87 -15.88 -4.57
C THR A 36 -4.04 -14.67 -4.21
N VAL A 37 -3.77 -13.80 -5.17
CA VAL A 37 -2.99 -12.58 -4.98
C VAL A 37 -3.91 -11.38 -4.92
N ILE A 38 -3.81 -10.63 -3.84
CA ILE A 38 -4.47 -9.33 -3.68
C ILE A 38 -3.41 -8.26 -3.40
N SER A 39 -3.71 -7.02 -3.70
CA SER A 39 -2.83 -5.89 -3.40
C SER A 39 -3.50 -4.90 -2.48
N THR A 40 -2.71 -4.31 -1.60
CA THR A 40 -3.12 -3.22 -0.73
C THR A 40 -1.99 -2.21 -0.61
N GLU A 41 -2.24 -1.12 0.09
CA GLU A 41 -1.25 -0.09 0.33
C GLU A 41 -0.63 -0.24 1.71
N ILE A 42 0.65 0.13 1.83
CA ILE A 42 1.34 0.23 3.12
C ILE A 42 1.10 1.63 3.68
N PRO A 43 0.72 1.76 4.95
CA PRO A 43 0.51 3.06 5.56
C PRO A 43 1.84 3.78 5.83
N TYR A 44 1.80 5.08 5.71
CA TYR A 44 2.89 5.95 6.15
C TYR A 44 2.52 6.65 7.45
N SER A 45 3.52 7.08 8.20
CA SER A 45 3.27 7.94 9.36
C SER A 45 2.60 9.26 8.94
N PRO A 46 1.77 9.88 9.81
CA PRO A 46 1.20 11.19 9.51
C PRO A 46 2.25 12.25 9.15
N ALA A 47 3.43 12.18 9.77
CA ALA A 47 4.55 13.08 9.45
C ALA A 47 5.10 12.84 8.04
N HIS A 48 5.21 11.59 7.61
CA HIS A 48 5.63 11.25 6.25
C HIS A 48 4.59 11.67 5.22
N GLN A 49 3.30 11.40 5.50
CA GLN A 49 2.19 11.83 4.65
C GLN A 49 2.18 13.35 4.45
N ALA A 50 2.31 14.12 5.52
CA ALA A 50 2.41 15.58 5.45
C ALA A 50 3.66 16.05 4.69
N GLY A 51 4.74 15.28 4.70
CA GLY A 51 5.93 15.52 3.89
C GLY A 51 5.66 15.30 2.40
N LEU A 52 4.97 14.24 2.04
CA LEU A 52 4.58 13.95 0.65
C LEU A 52 3.66 15.03 0.07
N GLU A 53 2.70 15.51 0.85
CA GLU A 53 1.78 16.59 0.46
C GLU A 53 2.52 17.91 0.16
N ARG A 54 3.62 18.18 0.84
CA ARG A 54 4.46 19.35 0.60
C ARG A 54 5.29 19.26 -0.69
N ILE A 55 5.63 18.04 -1.13
CA ILE A 55 6.39 17.82 -2.37
C ILE A 55 5.55 18.14 -3.61
N GLY A 56 4.25 17.83 -3.56
CA GLY A 56 3.36 18.14 -4.66
C GLY A 56 1.91 17.81 -4.32
N ARG A 57 1.00 18.73 -4.64
CA ARG A 57 -0.42 18.62 -4.32
C ARG A 57 -1.11 17.37 -4.86
N ASP A 58 -0.56 16.78 -5.91
CA ASP A 58 -1.12 15.62 -6.60
C ASP A 58 -0.25 14.37 -6.47
N TYR A 59 0.78 14.39 -5.60
CA TYR A 59 1.69 13.27 -5.43
C TYR A 59 0.94 12.01 -4.97
N ASP A 60 0.11 12.13 -3.94
CA ASP A 60 -0.64 11.00 -3.40
C ASP A 60 -1.65 10.45 -4.41
N ALA A 61 -2.37 11.33 -5.11
CA ALA A 61 -3.28 10.92 -6.18
C ALA A 61 -2.56 10.18 -7.32
N LYS A 62 -1.37 10.62 -7.70
CA LYS A 62 -0.54 9.93 -8.71
C LYS A 62 -0.04 8.58 -8.22
N ARG A 63 0.36 8.49 -6.96
CA ARG A 63 0.77 7.23 -6.33
C ARG A 63 -0.37 6.21 -6.33
N GLN A 64 -1.56 6.62 -5.89
CA GLN A 64 -2.74 5.77 -5.88
C GLN A 64 -3.11 5.29 -7.30
N LYS A 65 -3.06 6.19 -8.27
CA LYS A 65 -3.29 5.85 -9.68
C LYS A 65 -2.27 4.86 -10.23
N ALA A 66 -1.00 5.01 -9.86
CA ALA A 66 0.06 4.09 -10.24
C ALA A 66 -0.14 2.70 -9.61
N ALA A 67 -0.49 2.63 -8.33
CA ALA A 67 -0.80 1.38 -7.63
C ALA A 67 -2.01 0.67 -8.25
N ALA A 68 -3.08 1.40 -8.54
CA ALA A 68 -4.27 0.86 -9.20
C ALA A 68 -3.96 0.35 -10.62
N ARG A 69 -3.11 1.04 -11.35
CA ARG A 69 -2.63 0.59 -12.67
C ARG A 69 -1.85 -0.72 -12.57
N LEU A 70 -0.90 -0.81 -11.64
CA LEU A 70 -0.13 -2.03 -11.41
C LEU A 70 -1.02 -3.23 -11.12
N ALA A 71 -1.97 -3.06 -10.20
CA ALA A 71 -2.92 -4.10 -9.86
C ALA A 71 -3.79 -4.52 -11.04
N ARG A 72 -4.32 -3.56 -11.80
CA ARG A 72 -5.17 -3.84 -12.98
C ARG A 72 -4.40 -4.58 -14.06
N GLU A 73 -3.20 -4.14 -14.41
CA GLU A 73 -2.39 -4.77 -15.46
C GLU A 73 -1.84 -6.12 -15.01
N GLY A 74 -1.55 -6.29 -13.70
CA GLY A 74 -1.15 -7.56 -13.11
C GLY A 74 -2.30 -8.52 -12.83
N GLY A 75 -3.56 -8.11 -13.02
CA GLY A 75 -4.73 -8.95 -12.82
C GLY A 75 -5.11 -9.18 -11.35
N THR A 76 -4.62 -8.37 -10.42
CA THR A 76 -4.94 -8.47 -8.99
C THR A 76 -6.07 -7.54 -8.59
N GLN A 77 -6.86 -7.96 -7.60
CA GLN A 77 -7.81 -7.07 -6.94
C GLN A 77 -7.06 -6.13 -6.00
N HIS A 78 -7.30 -4.83 -6.14
CA HIS A 78 -6.66 -3.80 -5.33
C HIS A 78 -7.60 -3.26 -4.26
N PHE A 79 -7.11 -3.23 -3.03
CA PHE A 79 -7.83 -2.70 -1.87
C PHE A 79 -7.09 -1.46 -1.35
N PRO A 80 -7.49 -0.25 -1.76
CA PRO A 80 -6.91 0.97 -1.22
C PRO A 80 -7.27 1.12 0.26
N VAL A 81 -6.34 1.60 1.06
CA VAL A 81 -6.59 1.85 2.49
C VAL A 81 -7.51 3.06 2.65
N ALA A 82 -8.63 2.88 3.33
CA ALA A 82 -9.67 3.90 3.46
C ALA A 82 -9.28 5.04 4.42
N SER A 83 -8.44 4.78 5.40
CA SER A 83 -8.03 5.77 6.40
C SER A 83 -6.65 5.42 6.97
N TYR A 84 -5.79 6.44 7.11
CA TYR A 84 -4.42 6.28 7.61
C TYR A 84 -4.23 6.80 9.04
N GLY A 85 -5.25 7.29 9.72
CA GLY A 85 -5.03 8.17 10.85
C GLY A 85 -5.46 7.67 12.22
N ASP A 86 -6.57 6.98 12.30
CA ASP A 86 -7.27 6.80 13.58
C ASP A 86 -6.60 5.77 14.52
N TRP A 87 -5.87 4.81 13.97
CA TRP A 87 -5.13 3.80 14.71
C TRP A 87 -3.68 4.19 15.02
N TRP A 88 -3.19 5.27 14.42
CA TRP A 88 -1.80 5.71 14.59
C TRP A 88 -1.64 6.45 15.92
N GLY A 89 -0.84 5.93 16.81
CA GLY A 89 -0.56 6.50 18.11
C GLY A 89 0.93 6.40 18.50
N ASP A 90 1.22 6.76 19.73
CA ASP A 90 2.56 6.60 20.30
C ASP A 90 2.97 5.13 20.30
N GLY A 91 4.14 4.84 19.71
CA GLY A 91 4.65 3.47 19.59
C GLY A 91 4.16 2.70 18.36
N SER A 92 3.29 3.26 17.51
CA SER A 92 2.84 2.61 16.27
C SER A 92 3.96 2.44 15.24
N SER A 93 5.01 3.26 15.30
CA SER A 93 6.11 3.20 14.34
C SER A 93 7.48 3.19 14.99
N ARG A 94 8.45 2.61 14.29
CA ARG A 94 9.88 2.70 14.62
C ARG A 94 10.51 3.98 14.09
N ASP A 95 10.06 4.41 12.92
CA ASP A 95 10.51 5.59 12.20
C ASP A 95 9.37 6.15 11.32
N GLU A 96 9.66 6.99 10.36
CA GLU A 96 8.65 7.64 9.53
C GLU A 96 7.86 6.68 8.60
N ILE A 97 8.39 5.48 8.33
CA ILE A 97 7.81 4.56 7.33
C ILE A 97 7.63 3.13 7.83
N HIS A 98 8.31 2.72 8.91
CA HIS A 98 8.24 1.35 9.41
C HIS A 98 7.37 1.26 10.65
N LEU A 99 6.41 0.34 10.62
CA LEU A 99 5.57 0.04 11.77
C LEU A 99 6.37 -0.71 12.84
N ALA A 100 6.09 -0.37 14.10
CA ALA A 100 6.44 -1.24 15.22
C ALA A 100 5.48 -2.44 15.26
N PRO A 101 5.80 -3.53 15.98
CA PRO A 101 4.95 -4.71 16.04
C PRO A 101 3.49 -4.41 16.44
N GLN A 102 3.27 -3.54 17.43
CA GLN A 102 1.94 -3.13 17.83
C GLN A 102 1.23 -2.35 16.71
N GLY A 103 1.91 -1.40 16.08
CA GLY A 103 1.35 -0.64 14.97
C GLY A 103 1.00 -1.53 13.76
N ALA A 104 1.79 -2.58 13.50
CA ALA A 104 1.48 -3.55 12.46
C ALA A 104 0.22 -4.36 12.78
N ALA A 105 0.04 -4.76 14.05
CA ALA A 105 -1.16 -5.46 14.50
C ALA A 105 -2.41 -4.56 14.36
N ASP A 106 -2.34 -3.34 14.89
CA ASP A 106 -3.44 -2.37 14.84
C ASP A 106 -3.82 -2.02 13.39
N PHE A 107 -2.82 -1.83 12.54
CA PHE A 107 -3.04 -1.60 11.11
C PHE A 107 -3.73 -2.80 10.43
N THR A 108 -3.28 -4.01 10.72
CA THR A 108 -3.84 -5.22 10.11
C THR A 108 -5.31 -5.40 10.51
N GLU A 109 -5.63 -5.19 11.78
CA GLU A 109 -7.00 -5.26 12.27
C GLU A 109 -7.88 -4.23 11.56
N GLN A 110 -7.47 -2.97 11.55
CA GLN A 110 -8.24 -1.92 10.88
C GLN A 110 -8.33 -2.12 9.37
N LEU A 111 -7.27 -2.61 8.72
CA LEU A 111 -7.28 -2.90 7.29
C LEU A 111 -8.39 -3.91 6.93
N VAL A 112 -8.51 -4.97 7.71
CA VAL A 112 -9.53 -6.00 7.48
C VAL A 112 -10.93 -5.48 7.80
N ASP A 113 -11.09 -4.75 8.89
CA ASP A 113 -12.39 -4.28 9.36
C ASP A 113 -12.97 -3.14 8.51
N ASP A 114 -12.11 -2.22 8.07
CA ASP A 114 -12.55 -0.96 7.43
C ASP A 114 -12.39 -0.94 5.91
N THR A 115 -11.72 -1.93 5.31
CA THR A 115 -11.56 -1.98 3.86
C THR A 115 -12.66 -2.81 3.20
N PRO A 116 -13.58 -2.18 2.46
CA PRO A 116 -14.71 -2.88 1.87
C PRO A 116 -14.28 -4.04 0.97
N GLY A 117 -14.82 -5.21 1.22
CA GLY A 117 -14.60 -6.42 0.44
C GLY A 117 -13.29 -7.16 0.69
N LEU A 118 -12.38 -6.62 1.51
CA LEU A 118 -11.11 -7.29 1.79
C LEU A 118 -11.29 -8.58 2.57
N ALA A 119 -12.11 -8.58 3.62
CA ALA A 119 -12.40 -9.78 4.40
C ALA A 119 -13.00 -10.88 3.51
N ASP A 120 -13.96 -10.54 2.65
CA ASP A 120 -14.58 -11.48 1.72
C ASP A 120 -13.56 -12.07 0.72
N ALA A 121 -12.64 -11.25 0.23
CA ALA A 121 -11.57 -11.70 -0.67
C ALA A 121 -10.60 -12.67 0.02
N ILE A 122 -10.24 -12.39 1.28
CA ILE A 122 -9.41 -13.28 2.10
C ILE A 122 -10.13 -14.62 2.32
N GLU A 123 -11.40 -14.60 2.71
CA GLU A 123 -12.18 -15.82 2.89
C GLU A 123 -12.30 -16.64 1.60
N ALA A 124 -12.54 -15.99 0.49
CA ALA A 124 -12.63 -16.65 -0.82
C ALA A 124 -11.30 -17.33 -1.20
N GLY A 125 -10.16 -16.71 -0.89
CA GLY A 125 -8.84 -17.27 -1.13
C GLY A 125 -8.47 -18.46 -0.24
N LEU A 126 -9.11 -18.60 0.92
CA LEU A 126 -8.91 -19.72 1.85
C LEU A 126 -9.73 -20.99 1.52
N ARG A 127 -10.67 -20.86 0.61
CA ARG A 127 -11.52 -21.98 0.14
C ARG A 127 -10.86 -22.73 -1.00
#